data_5e59feec7d8a5074f7be25780bb7fb19
#
_entry.id   5e59feec7d8a5074f7be25780bb7fb19
#
_cell.length_a   1.000
_cell.length_b   1.000
_cell.length_c   1.000
_cell.angle_alpha   90.00
_cell.angle_beta   90.00
_cell.angle_gamma   90.00
#
_symmetry.space_group_name_H-M   'P 1'
#
loop_
_entity.id
_entity.type
_entity.pdbx_description
1 polymer ?
#
loop_
_entity_poly.entity_id
_entity_poly.type
_entity_poly.pdbx_seq_one_letter_code
_entity_poly.pdbx_strand_id
1 'polypeptide(L)'
;VSPFARWFGARVLRREGGEAELVLEVREEFLQGQGLVHGGILAALLDSALGQAVESLGVRVVTAELSVSYLRPVRGGSLLARGWVVHPGKHLLHAAGEALLEGRRVAFAKGVFYRVGEYTGSNA
;
A
#
# COMPACT_ATOMS: atom_id res chain seq x y z
N VAL A 1 0.54 -15.23 4.91
CA VAL A 1 1.16 -14.27 3.97
C VAL A 1 1.08 -14.81 2.57
N SER A 2 0.60 -14.01 1.63
CA SER A 2 0.45 -14.44 0.25
C SER A 2 1.81 -14.67 -0.42
N PRO A 3 1.86 -15.49 -1.48
CA PRO A 3 3.10 -15.65 -2.25
C PRO A 3 3.63 -14.31 -2.76
N PHE A 4 2.74 -13.42 -3.21
CA PHE A 4 3.18 -12.11 -3.67
C PHE A 4 3.82 -11.31 -2.55
N ALA A 5 3.20 -11.27 -1.38
CA ALA A 5 3.72 -10.51 -0.24
C ALA A 5 5.11 -11.00 0.17
N ARG A 6 5.33 -12.33 0.13
CA ARG A 6 6.63 -12.90 0.46
C ARG A 6 7.71 -12.44 -0.52
N TRP A 7 7.37 -12.45 -1.82
CA TRP A 7 8.32 -12.03 -2.83
C TRP A 7 8.56 -10.52 -2.77
N PHE A 8 7.49 -9.76 -2.60
CA PHE A 8 7.54 -8.29 -2.62
C PHE A 8 8.38 -7.74 -1.48
N GLY A 9 8.20 -8.29 -0.29
CA GLY A 9 9.04 -7.98 0.85
C GLY A 9 8.70 -6.71 1.59
N ALA A 10 7.55 -6.09 1.33
CA ALA A 10 7.12 -4.95 2.13
C ALA A 10 6.80 -5.43 3.54
N ARG A 11 7.30 -4.68 4.55
CA ARG A 11 7.08 -5.02 5.95
C ARG A 11 6.10 -4.04 6.57
N VAL A 12 5.12 -4.55 7.31
CA VAL A 12 4.16 -3.71 8.03
C VAL A 12 4.83 -3.23 9.31
N LEU A 13 4.98 -1.92 9.46
CA LEU A 13 5.55 -1.31 10.66
C LEU A 13 4.47 -1.00 11.69
N ARG A 14 3.29 -0.60 11.22
CA ARG A 14 2.18 -0.23 12.08
C ARG A 14 0.88 -0.45 11.31
N ARG A 15 -0.16 -0.89 12.03
CA ARG A 15 -1.45 -1.14 11.43
C ARG A 15 -2.51 -1.10 12.53
N GLU A 16 -3.28 -0.02 12.59
CA GLU A 16 -4.35 0.11 13.56
C GLU A 16 -5.24 1.31 13.25
N GLY A 17 -6.50 1.22 13.65
CA GLY A 17 -7.37 2.38 13.67
C GLY A 17 -7.60 3.06 12.32
N GLY A 18 -7.52 2.31 11.24
CA GLY A 18 -7.70 2.86 9.90
C GLY A 18 -6.42 3.45 9.33
N GLU A 19 -5.26 3.13 9.91
CA GLU A 19 -3.97 3.60 9.42
C GLU A 19 -2.99 2.45 9.30
N ALA A 20 -2.04 2.58 8.38
CA ALA A 20 -0.98 1.59 8.22
C ALA A 20 0.28 2.26 7.71
N GLU A 21 1.42 1.68 8.08
CA GLU A 21 2.73 2.08 7.58
C GLU A 21 3.50 0.84 7.19
N LEU A 22 4.07 0.87 6.00
CA LEU A 22 4.86 -0.22 5.45
C LEU A 22 6.20 0.33 4.97
N VAL A 23 7.23 -0.51 4.99
CA VAL A 23 8.51 -0.16 4.42
C VAL A 23 8.91 -1.17 3.36
N LEU A 24 9.49 -0.69 2.27
CA LEU A 24 9.97 -1.54 1.19
C LEU A 24 11.38 -1.09 0.80
N GLU A 25 12.34 -2.04 0.87
CA GLU A 25 13.67 -1.80 0.36
C GLU A 25 13.65 -2.02 -1.15
N VAL A 26 14.15 -1.06 -1.91
CA VAL A 26 14.19 -1.18 -3.37
C VAL A 26 15.26 -2.19 -3.76
N ARG A 27 14.86 -3.17 -4.56
CA ARG A 27 15.76 -4.19 -5.10
C ARG A 27 15.92 -3.98 -6.59
N GLU A 28 16.99 -4.54 -7.14
CA GLU A 28 17.26 -4.42 -8.57
C GLU A 28 16.10 -4.93 -9.42
N GLU A 29 15.44 -6.02 -8.98
CA GLU A 29 14.30 -6.59 -9.71
C GLU A 29 13.12 -5.63 -9.86
N PHE A 30 13.09 -4.56 -9.07
CA PHE A 30 12.01 -3.57 -9.13
C PHE A 30 12.27 -2.48 -10.15
N LEU A 31 13.46 -2.47 -10.77
CA LEU A 31 13.84 -1.38 -11.67
C LEU A 31 13.44 -1.70 -13.10
N GLN A 32 12.98 -0.65 -13.80
CA GLN A 32 12.74 -0.76 -15.24
C GLN A 32 14.05 -0.46 -16.00
N GLY A 33 14.00 -0.51 -17.34
CA GLY A 33 15.21 -0.46 -18.15
C GLY A 33 16.05 0.82 -18.02
N GLN A 34 15.49 1.90 -17.48
CA GLN A 34 16.22 3.15 -17.28
C GLN A 34 16.78 3.30 -15.87
N GLY A 35 16.71 2.26 -15.05
CA GLY A 35 17.22 2.30 -13.69
C GLY A 35 16.29 2.96 -12.70
N LEU A 36 15.04 3.17 -13.06
CA LEU A 36 14.02 3.73 -12.16
C LEU A 36 13.12 2.62 -11.68
N VAL A 37 12.59 2.77 -10.46
CA VAL A 37 11.61 1.82 -9.94
C VAL A 37 10.39 1.82 -10.84
N HIS A 38 9.98 0.62 -11.27
CA HIS A 38 8.81 0.47 -12.12
C HIS A 38 7.57 1.01 -11.40
N GLY A 39 6.73 1.78 -12.14
CA GLY A 39 5.53 2.36 -11.55
C GLY A 39 4.60 1.34 -10.92
N GLY A 40 4.56 0.13 -11.47
CA GLY A 40 3.75 -0.95 -10.90
C GLY A 40 4.20 -1.36 -9.49
N ILE A 41 5.49 -1.21 -9.19
CA ILE A 41 6.01 -1.51 -7.84
C ILE A 41 5.48 -0.48 -6.84
N LEU A 42 5.52 0.81 -7.21
CA LEU A 42 4.98 1.86 -6.34
C LEU A 42 3.47 1.69 -6.17
N ALA A 43 2.77 1.31 -7.24
CA ALA A 43 1.34 1.06 -7.16
C ALA A 43 1.04 -0.11 -6.23
N ALA A 44 1.81 -1.21 -6.33
CA ALA A 44 1.62 -2.37 -5.46
C ALA A 44 1.89 -2.01 -4.00
N LEU A 45 2.92 -1.21 -3.74
CA LEU A 45 3.24 -0.78 -2.38
C LEU A 45 2.10 0.07 -1.81
N LEU A 46 1.59 1.00 -2.58
CA LEU A 46 0.49 1.86 -2.14
C LEU A 46 -0.81 1.06 -1.98
N ASP A 47 -1.10 0.16 -2.92
CA ASP A 47 -2.26 -0.72 -2.78
C ASP A 47 -2.19 -1.50 -1.47
N SER A 48 -1.03 -2.04 -1.14
CA SER A 48 -0.84 -2.77 0.11
C SER A 48 -1.03 -1.88 1.33
N ALA A 49 -0.48 -0.67 1.31
CA ALA A 49 -0.60 0.24 2.45
C ALA A 49 -2.05 0.67 2.67
N LEU A 50 -2.76 0.99 1.59
CA LEU A 50 -4.16 1.38 1.69
C LEU A 50 -5.02 0.21 2.16
N GLY A 51 -4.79 -0.98 1.58
CA GLY A 51 -5.52 -2.18 1.95
C GLY A 51 -5.31 -2.54 3.42
N GLN A 52 -4.07 -2.45 3.91
CA GLN A 52 -3.76 -2.71 5.31
C GLN A 52 -4.47 -1.70 6.22
N ALA A 53 -4.52 -0.44 5.82
CA ALA A 53 -5.22 0.58 6.60
C ALA A 53 -6.70 0.25 6.71
N VAL A 54 -7.34 -0.13 5.60
CA VAL A 54 -8.76 -0.48 5.60
C VAL A 54 -8.99 -1.74 6.43
N GLU A 55 -8.16 -2.76 6.26
CA GLU A 55 -8.34 -4.02 6.98
C GLU A 55 -8.05 -3.89 8.47
N SER A 56 -7.35 -2.83 8.89
CA SER A 56 -7.13 -2.58 10.31
C SER A 56 -8.43 -2.26 11.05
N LEU A 57 -9.51 -1.98 10.31
CA LEU A 57 -10.82 -1.76 10.89
C LEU A 57 -11.57 -3.07 11.16
N GLY A 58 -10.95 -4.22 10.88
CA GLY A 58 -11.55 -5.53 11.13
C GLY A 58 -12.34 -6.08 9.95
N VAL A 59 -12.12 -5.54 8.76
CA VAL A 59 -12.81 -6.00 7.55
C VAL A 59 -11.82 -6.61 6.58
N ARG A 60 -12.30 -7.50 5.74
CA ARG A 60 -11.54 -8.06 4.62
C ARG A 60 -12.03 -7.42 3.35
N VAL A 61 -11.11 -7.00 2.51
CA VAL A 61 -11.47 -6.25 1.30
C VAL A 61 -10.67 -6.73 0.10
N VAL A 62 -11.18 -6.38 -1.08
CA VAL A 62 -10.44 -6.46 -2.33
C VAL A 62 -10.43 -5.06 -2.93
N THR A 63 -9.39 -4.78 -3.69
CA THR A 63 -9.24 -3.48 -4.34
C THR A 63 -10.24 -3.39 -5.48
N ALA A 64 -11.10 -2.38 -5.45
CA ALA A 64 -12.03 -2.10 -6.54
C ALA A 64 -11.46 -1.08 -7.50
N GLU A 65 -10.72 -0.10 -6.99
CA GLU A 65 -10.13 0.95 -7.83
C GLU A 65 -8.90 1.50 -7.12
N LEU A 66 -7.85 1.78 -7.87
CA LEU A 66 -6.65 2.41 -7.34
C LEU A 66 -6.16 3.45 -8.34
N SER A 67 -5.95 4.67 -7.85
CA SER A 67 -5.42 5.76 -8.66
C SER A 67 -4.10 6.20 -8.04
N VAL A 68 -3.04 6.22 -8.84
CA VAL A 68 -1.70 6.58 -8.35
C VAL A 68 -1.17 7.76 -9.14
N SER A 69 -0.70 8.77 -8.42
CA SER A 69 0.03 9.90 -8.99
C SER A 69 1.50 9.72 -8.68
N TYR A 70 2.32 9.71 -9.71
CA TYR A 70 3.78 9.56 -9.57
C TYR A 70 4.39 10.95 -9.61
N LEU A 71 5.04 11.34 -8.53
CA LEU A 71 5.49 12.72 -8.33
C LEU A 71 6.98 12.90 -8.52
N ARG A 72 7.78 11.87 -8.23
CA ARG A 72 9.24 11.91 -8.34
C ARG A 72 9.78 10.55 -8.72
N PRO A 73 10.85 10.48 -9.51
CA PRO A 73 11.46 9.19 -9.83
C PRO A 73 12.15 8.60 -8.61
N VAL A 74 12.18 7.28 -8.52
CA VAL A 74 12.85 6.55 -7.44
C VAL A 74 13.87 5.62 -8.08
N ARG A 75 15.12 5.68 -7.62
CA ARG A 75 16.20 4.85 -8.17
C ARG A 75 16.66 3.77 -7.21
N GLY A 76 16.39 3.94 -5.92
CA GLY A 76 16.80 3.01 -4.89
C GLY A 76 16.44 3.53 -3.54
N GLY A 77 16.88 2.84 -2.50
CA GLY A 77 16.67 3.26 -1.13
C GLY A 77 15.50 2.56 -0.46
N SER A 78 15.07 3.14 0.64
CA SER A 78 14.02 2.59 1.48
C SER A 78 12.78 3.46 1.34
N LEU A 79 11.68 2.85 0.90
CA LEU A 79 10.41 3.55 0.71
C LEU A 79 9.51 3.32 1.92
N LEU A 80 8.96 4.41 2.44
CA LEU A 80 7.95 4.34 3.49
C LEU A 80 6.59 4.63 2.87
N ALA A 81 5.65 3.70 3.00
CA ALA A 81 4.29 3.91 2.52
C ALA A 81 3.37 4.08 3.72
N ARG A 82 2.49 5.07 3.62
CA ARG A 82 1.50 5.37 4.67
C ARG A 82 0.12 5.37 4.04
N GLY A 83 -0.81 4.67 4.69
CA GLY A 83 -2.19 4.62 4.24
C GLY A 83 -3.14 5.01 5.36
N TRP A 84 -4.27 5.60 4.99
CA TRP A 84 -5.30 5.97 5.96
C TRP A 84 -6.67 5.88 5.33
N VAL A 85 -7.65 5.53 6.15
CA VAL A 85 -9.03 5.45 5.70
C VAL A 85 -9.62 6.86 5.62
N VAL A 86 -10.24 7.17 4.49
CA VAL A 86 -10.90 8.45 4.26
C VAL A 86 -12.38 8.35 4.61
N HIS A 87 -13.01 7.24 4.18
CA HIS A 87 -14.44 7.04 4.42
C HIS A 87 -14.73 5.54 4.56
N PRO A 88 -15.15 5.09 5.75
CA PRO A 88 -15.40 3.67 5.98
C PRO A 88 -16.84 3.30 5.67
N GLY A 89 -17.22 3.30 4.39
CA GLY A 89 -18.56 2.93 3.98
C GLY A 89 -18.86 1.47 4.28
N LYS A 90 -20.14 1.11 4.21
CA LYS A 90 -20.57 -0.25 4.55
C LYS A 90 -20.06 -1.28 3.54
N HIS A 91 -20.10 -0.96 2.26
CA HIS A 91 -19.70 -1.88 1.20
C HIS A 91 -18.43 -1.43 0.51
N LEU A 92 -18.25 -0.12 0.38
CA LEU A 92 -17.09 0.48 -0.25
C LEU A 92 -16.37 1.34 0.78
N LEU A 93 -15.09 1.11 0.93
CA LEU A 93 -14.28 1.89 1.85
C LEU A 93 -13.25 2.65 1.03
N HIS A 94 -13.11 3.93 1.32
CA HIS A 94 -12.20 4.82 0.60
C HIS A 94 -10.98 5.09 1.45
N ALA A 95 -9.82 5.01 0.83
CA ALA A 95 -8.55 5.24 1.51
C ALA A 95 -7.63 6.06 0.65
N ALA A 96 -6.64 6.66 1.26
CA ALA A 96 -5.60 7.42 0.58
C ALA A 96 -4.26 7.07 1.18
N GLY A 97 -3.19 7.43 0.50
CA GLY A 97 -1.87 7.14 1.01
C GLY A 97 -0.78 7.79 0.20
N GLU A 98 0.42 7.68 0.70
CA GLU A 98 1.60 8.28 0.09
C GLU A 98 2.80 7.37 0.25
N ALA A 99 3.74 7.48 -0.68
CA ALA A 99 5.03 6.84 -0.57
C ALA A 99 6.09 7.92 -0.43
N LEU A 100 7.00 7.73 0.51
CA LEU A 100 8.03 8.69 0.85
C LEU A 100 9.41 8.07 0.66
N LEU A 101 10.34 8.83 0.11
CA LEU A 101 11.74 8.47 0.05
C LEU A 101 12.51 9.58 0.75
N GLU A 102 13.21 9.22 1.84
CA GLU A 102 13.97 10.19 2.65
C GLU A 102 13.10 11.40 3.04
N GLY A 103 11.86 11.10 3.44
CA GLY A 103 10.93 12.12 3.90
C GLY A 103 10.23 12.91 2.82
N ARG A 104 10.53 12.65 1.54
CA ARG A 104 9.91 13.38 0.43
C ARG A 104 8.88 12.51 -0.27
N ARG A 105 7.72 13.06 -0.54
CA ARG A 105 6.66 12.32 -1.23
C ARG A 105 7.06 12.02 -2.66
N VAL A 106 7.06 10.75 -3.03
CA VAL A 106 7.38 10.31 -4.39
C VAL A 106 6.16 9.83 -5.15
N ALA A 107 5.10 9.45 -4.43
CA ALA A 107 3.85 9.04 -5.05
C ALA A 107 2.71 9.23 -4.07
N PHE A 108 1.52 9.42 -4.61
CA PHE A 108 0.30 9.56 -3.84
C PHE A 108 -0.79 8.70 -4.46
N ALA A 109 -1.66 8.09 -3.63
CA ALA A 109 -2.70 7.23 -4.14
C ALA A 109 -4.02 7.45 -3.42
N LYS A 110 -5.11 7.16 -4.15
CA LYS A 110 -6.43 6.99 -3.60
C LYS A 110 -6.95 5.64 -4.04
N GLY A 111 -7.70 4.98 -3.18
CA GLY A 111 -8.25 3.68 -3.52
C GLY A 111 -9.65 3.49 -2.98
N VAL A 112 -10.39 2.61 -3.66
CA VAL A 112 -11.70 2.17 -3.22
C VAL A 112 -11.61 0.67 -3.03
N PHE A 113 -12.07 0.20 -1.88
CA PHE A 113 -11.97 -1.20 -1.49
C PHE A 113 -13.35 -1.76 -1.25
N TYR A 114 -13.61 -2.93 -1.80
CA TYR A 114 -14.90 -3.58 -1.66
C TYR A 114 -14.83 -4.59 -0.51
N ARG A 115 -15.78 -4.48 0.41
CA ARG A 115 -15.84 -5.36 1.58
C ARG A 115 -16.35 -6.73 1.16
N VAL A 116 -15.53 -7.76 1.46
CA VAL A 116 -15.89 -9.15 1.13
C VAL A 116 -16.11 -10.01 2.38
N GLY A 117 -15.85 -9.46 3.57
CA GLY A 117 -16.03 -10.19 4.80
C GLY A 117 -15.44 -9.47 5.97
N GLU A 118 -15.21 -10.21 7.04
CA GLU A 118 -14.62 -9.67 8.26
C GLU A 118 -13.50 -10.58 8.71
N TYR A 119 -12.51 -10.00 9.38
CA TYR A 119 -11.48 -10.79 10.01
C TYR A 119 -12.05 -11.50 11.22
N THR A 120 -11.64 -12.75 11.41
CA THR A 120 -12.06 -13.53 12.56
C THR A 120 -11.02 -13.53 13.66
N GLY A 121 -10.03 -12.67 13.55
CA GLY A 121 -8.99 -12.53 14.56
C GLY A 121 -7.85 -13.53 14.47
N SER A 122 -8.07 -14.69 13.94
CA SER A 122 -7.03 -15.72 13.80
C SER A 122 -6.45 -15.78 12.39
N ASN A 123 -6.91 -14.95 11.53
CA ASN A 123 -6.47 -14.91 10.16
C ASN A 123 -5.26 -14.09 10.00
N ALA A 124 -4.19 -14.70 9.93
CA ALA A 124 -2.97 -13.97 9.72
C ALA A 124 -2.62 -13.92 8.23
#